data_e5caadc1c112542aab9a38e980c5ff3b
#
_entry.id   e5caadc1c112542aab9a38e980c5ff3b
#
_cell.length_a   1.000
_cell.length_b   1.000
_cell.length_c   1.000
_cell.angle_alpha   90.00
_cell.angle_beta   90.00
_cell.angle_gamma   90.00
#
_symmetry.space_group_name_H-M   'P 1'
#
loop_
_entity.id
_entity.type
_entity.pdbx_description
1 polymer ?
#
loop_
_entity_poly.entity_id
_entity_poly.type
_entity_poly.pdbx_seq_one_letter_code
_entity_poly.pdbx_strand_id
1 'polypeptide(L)'
;KHSIILRKTDIKNVYSLEFDITNDRIDLSQFLDWKIYELLYNLNKDILCDMKVFETDEKRKQIYYLFNRFGKDLGILQRYMYFNIDQVTDSESDTNKEHDVEDGIEFRCTPIDDGKYSTKTCQPLKSNFSIFNMKLIDKTLHIKYVYHIDLQENLPSYMKNIAGILIKKLFWRVK
;
A
#
# COMPACT_ATOMS: atom_id res chain seq x y z
N LYS A 1 -7.28 -18.74 -12.54
CA LYS A 1 -5.99 -18.02 -12.33
C LYS A 1 -6.33 -16.54 -12.13
N HIS A 2 -6.45 -16.13 -10.88
CA HIS A 2 -6.69 -14.72 -10.58
C HIS A 2 -5.37 -13.95 -10.73
N SER A 3 -5.29 -13.02 -11.65
CA SER A 3 -4.09 -12.23 -11.92
C SER A 3 -4.16 -10.92 -11.12
N ILE A 4 -3.02 -10.48 -10.58
CA ILE A 4 -2.89 -9.11 -10.08
C ILE A 4 -2.85 -8.19 -11.30
N ILE A 5 -3.81 -7.30 -11.39
CA ILE A 5 -3.94 -6.35 -12.49
C ILE A 5 -3.37 -5.01 -12.03
N LEU A 6 -2.25 -4.62 -12.64
CA LEU A 6 -1.66 -3.28 -12.46
C LEU A 6 -2.01 -2.42 -13.66
N ARG A 7 -2.63 -1.28 -13.41
CA ARG A 7 -3.01 -0.29 -14.44
C ARG A 7 -2.41 1.07 -14.12
N LYS A 8 -1.97 1.77 -15.15
CA LYS A 8 -1.73 3.21 -15.06
C LYS A 8 -3.07 3.92 -15.25
N THR A 9 -3.35 4.92 -14.42
CA THR A 9 -4.55 5.76 -14.57
C THR A 9 -4.29 6.92 -15.54
N ASP A 10 -5.31 7.70 -15.86
CA ASP A 10 -5.19 8.93 -16.67
C ASP A 10 -4.48 10.06 -15.90
N ILE A 11 -4.34 9.92 -14.60
CA ILE A 11 -3.64 10.88 -13.75
C ILE A 11 -2.13 10.54 -13.76
N LYS A 12 -1.30 11.56 -13.99
CA LYS A 12 0.16 11.41 -14.01
C LYS A 12 0.66 10.77 -12.69
N ASN A 13 1.48 9.74 -12.80
CA ASN A 13 2.11 9.03 -11.68
C ASN A 13 1.14 8.31 -10.73
N VAL A 14 -0.12 8.12 -11.12
CA VAL A 14 -1.11 7.37 -10.36
C VAL A 14 -1.34 6.00 -11.00
N TYR A 15 -1.31 4.98 -10.16
CA TYR A 15 -1.47 3.58 -10.55
C TYR A 15 -2.57 2.93 -9.71
N SER A 16 -3.27 1.97 -10.30
CA SER A 16 -4.24 1.11 -9.61
C SER A 16 -3.80 -0.34 -9.70
N LEU A 17 -3.89 -1.04 -8.61
CA LEU A 17 -3.62 -2.47 -8.49
C LEU A 17 -4.86 -3.14 -7.93
N GLU A 18 -5.35 -4.16 -8.62
CA GLU A 18 -6.59 -4.87 -8.26
C GLU A 18 -6.35 -6.38 -8.30
N PHE A 19 -6.87 -7.09 -7.30
CA PHE A 19 -6.85 -8.55 -7.24
C PHE A 19 -7.81 -9.08 -6.18
N ASP A 20 -8.13 -10.37 -6.29
CA ASP A 20 -8.97 -11.09 -5.37
C ASP A 20 -8.18 -12.14 -4.60
N ILE A 21 -8.54 -12.35 -3.34
CA ILE A 21 -8.06 -13.44 -2.50
C ILE A 21 -9.25 -14.32 -2.15
N THR A 22 -9.13 -15.61 -2.45
CA THR A 22 -10.07 -16.64 -2.03
C THR A 22 -9.33 -17.70 -1.21
N ASN A 23 -9.83 -18.01 -0.02
CA ASN A 23 -9.24 -19.06 0.80
C ASN A 23 -10.30 -19.68 1.70
N ASP A 24 -10.55 -20.97 1.54
CA ASP A 24 -11.56 -21.69 2.33
C ASP A 24 -11.05 -22.15 3.70
N ARG A 25 -9.75 -21.98 3.99
CA ARG A 25 -9.10 -22.46 5.21
C ARG A 25 -8.91 -21.39 6.27
N ILE A 26 -8.97 -20.13 5.89
CA ILE A 26 -8.78 -18.99 6.78
C ILE A 26 -9.96 -18.04 6.67
N ASP A 27 -10.31 -17.42 7.77
CA ASP A 27 -11.29 -16.35 7.79
C ASP A 27 -10.64 -15.08 7.23
N LEU A 28 -11.10 -14.65 6.05
CA LEU A 28 -10.58 -13.48 5.36
C LEU A 28 -11.02 -12.17 6.00
N SER A 29 -12.04 -12.17 6.88
CA SER A 29 -12.48 -10.96 7.61
C SER A 29 -11.37 -10.39 8.50
N GLN A 30 -10.48 -11.24 9.01
CA GLN A 30 -9.34 -10.81 9.83
C GLN A 30 -8.34 -9.90 9.08
N PHE A 31 -8.41 -9.83 7.74
CA PHE A 31 -7.60 -8.91 6.93
C PHE A 31 -8.23 -7.52 6.81
N LEU A 32 -9.50 -7.35 7.19
CA LEU A 32 -10.17 -6.05 7.26
C LEU A 32 -9.71 -5.28 8.52
N ASP A 33 -8.39 -5.19 8.70
CA ASP A 33 -7.75 -4.57 9.86
C ASP A 33 -6.37 -4.01 9.47
N TRP A 34 -5.83 -3.17 10.35
CA TRP A 34 -4.47 -2.63 10.29
C TRP A 34 -3.38 -3.69 10.12
N LYS A 35 -3.62 -4.90 10.57
CA LYS A 35 -2.72 -6.05 10.47
C LYS A 35 -2.29 -6.37 9.04
N ILE A 36 -3.05 -5.91 8.03
CA ILE A 36 -2.66 -6.07 6.62
C ILE A 36 -1.31 -5.40 6.32
N TYR A 37 -0.99 -4.28 6.97
CA TYR A 37 0.30 -3.59 6.79
C TYR A 37 1.46 -4.38 7.41
N GLU A 38 1.25 -5.00 8.57
CA GLU A 38 2.24 -5.89 9.19
C GLU A 38 2.43 -7.15 8.35
N LEU A 39 1.36 -7.71 7.82
CA LEU A 39 1.42 -8.86 6.90
C LEU A 39 2.23 -8.52 5.65
N LEU A 40 1.98 -7.38 5.02
CA LEU A 40 2.75 -6.90 3.87
C LEU A 40 4.25 -6.84 4.19
N TYR A 41 4.62 -6.29 5.35
CA TYR A 41 6.01 -6.25 5.79
C TYR A 41 6.58 -7.66 6.04
N ASN A 42 5.86 -8.51 6.77
CA ASN A 42 6.33 -9.83 7.15
C ASN A 42 6.56 -10.75 5.95
N LEU A 43 5.73 -10.65 4.93
CA LEU A 43 5.85 -11.41 3.70
C LEU A 43 6.93 -10.88 2.73
N ASN A 44 7.41 -9.66 2.93
CA ASN A 44 8.27 -8.97 1.97
C ASN A 44 9.61 -8.47 2.58
N LYS A 45 10.23 -9.25 3.45
CA LYS A 45 11.53 -8.91 4.08
C LYS A 45 12.68 -8.73 3.08
N ASP A 46 12.56 -9.26 1.88
CA ASP A 46 13.51 -9.02 0.79
C ASP A 46 13.32 -7.66 0.09
N ILE A 47 12.19 -7.00 0.29
CA ILE A 47 11.88 -5.67 -0.25
C ILE A 47 11.91 -4.61 0.85
N LEU A 48 11.38 -4.95 2.02
CA LEU A 48 11.26 -4.07 3.20
C LEU A 48 12.16 -4.56 4.32
N CYS A 49 13.14 -3.76 4.73
CA CYS A 49 14.09 -4.15 5.78
C CYS A 49 13.69 -3.69 7.18
N ASP A 50 12.84 -2.68 7.30
CA ASP A 50 12.34 -2.19 8.60
C ASP A 50 10.91 -1.67 8.47
N MET A 51 10.16 -1.79 9.58
CA MET A 51 8.83 -1.24 9.75
C MET A 51 8.66 -0.73 11.17
N LYS A 52 8.01 0.42 11.31
CA LYS A 52 7.59 0.97 12.60
C LYS A 52 6.13 1.41 12.52
N VAL A 53 5.38 1.08 13.54
CA VAL A 53 3.99 1.51 13.70
C VAL A 53 3.92 2.42 14.92
N PHE A 54 3.29 3.57 14.75
CA PHE A 54 3.02 4.52 15.84
C PHE A 54 1.51 4.65 15.96
N GLU A 55 1.00 4.34 17.13
CA GLU A 55 -0.42 4.52 17.42
C GLU A 55 -0.67 5.99 17.73
N THR A 56 -1.66 6.57 17.06
CA THR A 56 -2.06 7.96 17.25
C THR A 56 -3.43 8.02 17.91
N ASP A 57 -4.39 7.27 17.36
CA ASP A 57 -5.73 7.06 17.91
C ASP A 57 -6.38 5.80 17.32
N GLU A 58 -7.65 5.53 17.66
CA GLU A 58 -8.35 4.32 17.20
C GLU A 58 -8.51 4.25 15.68
N LYS A 59 -8.69 5.41 15.01
CA LYS A 59 -8.94 5.49 13.55
C LYS A 59 -7.73 5.96 12.75
N ARG A 60 -6.61 6.29 13.43
CA ARG A 60 -5.40 6.79 12.77
C ARG A 60 -4.15 6.13 13.32
N LYS A 61 -3.30 5.70 12.41
CA LYS A 61 -1.95 5.22 12.72
C LYS A 61 -0.92 5.90 11.84
N GLN A 62 0.35 5.87 12.28
CA GLN A 62 1.46 6.24 11.43
C GLN A 62 2.29 5.02 11.17
N ILE A 63 2.67 4.82 9.92
CA ILE A 63 3.52 3.69 9.52
C ILE A 63 4.75 4.21 8.79
N TYR A 64 5.89 3.67 9.19
CA TYR A 64 7.16 3.84 8.53
C TYR A 64 7.58 2.51 7.91
N TYR A 65 7.95 2.52 6.63
CA TYR A 65 8.60 1.42 5.93
C TYR A 65 9.95 1.85 5.39
N LEU A 66 10.98 1.07 5.65
CA LEU A 66 12.29 1.22 5.03
C LEU A 66 12.47 0.15 3.96
N PHE A 67 12.71 0.57 2.73
CA PHE A 67 13.02 -0.35 1.64
C PHE A 67 14.45 -0.84 1.71
N ASN A 68 14.69 -2.07 1.27
CA ASN A 68 16.03 -2.54 1.02
C ASN A 68 16.73 -1.64 -0.02
N ARG A 69 18.03 -1.47 0.13
CA ARG A 69 18.80 -0.61 -0.76
C ARG A 69 19.07 -1.32 -2.08
N PHE A 70 18.18 -1.11 -3.03
CA PHE A 70 18.35 -1.61 -4.39
C PHE A 70 19.28 -0.67 -5.17
N GLY A 71 20.26 -1.24 -5.89
CA GLY A 71 21.15 -0.47 -6.75
C GLY A 71 22.18 0.39 -6.00
N LYS A 72 22.66 -0.07 -4.85
CA LYS A 72 23.73 0.59 -4.08
C LYS A 72 24.94 0.92 -4.96
N ASP A 73 25.34 -0.04 -5.80
CA ASP A 73 26.50 0.07 -6.69
C ASP A 73 26.26 1.07 -7.85
N LEU A 74 25.01 1.44 -8.09
CA LEU A 74 24.60 2.46 -9.05
C LEU A 74 24.40 3.84 -8.42
N GLY A 75 24.77 4.02 -7.14
CA GLY A 75 24.58 5.27 -6.41
C GLY A 75 23.13 5.57 -6.02
N ILE A 76 22.21 4.61 -6.18
CA ILE A 76 20.80 4.80 -5.83
C ILE A 76 20.66 4.89 -4.31
N LEU A 77 20.01 5.96 -3.85
CA LEU A 77 19.74 6.16 -2.43
C LEU A 77 18.70 5.15 -1.93
N GLN A 78 18.85 4.71 -0.69
CA GLN A 78 17.81 3.95 0.01
C GLN A 78 16.54 4.80 0.11
N ARG A 79 15.37 4.18 0.06
CA ARG A 79 14.09 4.86 0.14
C ARG A 79 13.30 4.40 1.35
N TYR A 80 12.50 5.33 1.90
CA TYR A 80 11.53 5.03 2.94
C TYR A 80 10.18 5.63 2.57
N MET A 81 9.11 5.09 3.16
CA MET A 81 7.78 5.69 3.20
C MET A 81 7.41 5.94 4.65
N TYR A 82 6.93 7.14 4.95
CA TYR A 82 6.37 7.49 6.24
C TYR A 82 5.05 8.23 6.02
N PHE A 83 3.96 7.71 6.59
CA PHE A 83 2.63 8.20 6.26
C PHE A 83 1.65 8.01 7.41
N ASN A 84 0.68 8.95 7.49
CA ASN A 84 -0.54 8.75 8.26
C ASN A 84 -1.46 7.82 7.49
N ILE A 85 -2.15 6.94 8.21
CA ILE A 85 -3.21 6.10 7.68
C ILE A 85 -4.48 6.46 8.47
N ASP A 86 -5.48 6.90 7.76
CA ASP A 86 -6.83 7.11 8.30
C ASP A 86 -7.73 5.95 7.86
N GLN A 87 -8.38 5.31 8.82
CA GLN A 87 -9.39 4.29 8.54
C GLN A 87 -10.72 4.98 8.31
N VAL A 88 -11.31 4.74 7.13
CA VAL A 88 -12.65 5.20 6.77
C VAL A 88 -13.58 3.99 6.75
N THR A 89 -14.60 4.01 7.58
CA THR A 89 -15.67 2.99 7.56
C THR A 89 -16.82 3.50 6.70
N ASP A 90 -17.41 2.65 5.87
CA ASP A 90 -18.51 3.01 4.95
C ASP A 90 -19.79 3.56 5.64
N SER A 91 -19.82 3.61 6.97
CA SER A 91 -20.93 4.15 7.76
C SER A 91 -21.11 5.69 7.64
N GLU A 92 -20.20 6.40 7.00
CA GLU A 92 -20.29 7.87 6.84
C GLU A 92 -20.76 8.32 5.43
N SER A 93 -21.05 7.39 4.51
CA SER A 93 -21.56 7.73 3.17
C SER A 93 -23.00 7.23 2.98
N ASP A 94 -23.92 8.16 3.01
CA ASP A 94 -25.33 8.11 2.53
C ASP A 94 -26.31 7.10 3.14
N THR A 95 -27.25 7.67 3.89
CA THR A 95 -28.43 7.10 4.58
C THR A 95 -29.52 6.52 3.68
N ASN A 96 -29.24 5.94 2.50
CA ASN A 96 -30.29 5.43 1.60
C ASN A 96 -29.91 4.20 0.78
N LYS A 97 -29.28 3.19 1.38
CA LYS A 97 -29.22 1.86 0.74
C LYS A 97 -29.55 0.76 1.76
N GLU A 98 -30.82 0.36 1.78
CA GLU A 98 -31.21 -1.00 2.15
C GLU A 98 -30.62 -1.92 1.09
N HIS A 99 -29.76 -2.83 1.48
CA HIS A 99 -29.45 -4.18 1.00
C HIS A 99 -27.95 -4.46 1.01
N ASP A 100 -27.63 -5.57 1.68
CA ASP A 100 -26.36 -6.26 1.78
C ASP A 100 -25.24 -5.46 2.50
N VAL A 101 -25.05 -5.77 3.78
CA VAL A 101 -23.90 -5.29 4.57
C VAL A 101 -22.64 -5.95 4.00
N GLU A 102 -22.10 -5.35 2.96
CA GLU A 102 -20.77 -5.69 2.47
C GLU A 102 -19.75 -5.19 3.50
N ASP A 103 -19.10 -6.10 4.21
CA ASP A 103 -18.02 -5.75 5.11
C ASP A 103 -16.85 -5.17 4.30
N GLY A 104 -16.65 -3.87 4.39
CA GLY A 104 -15.61 -3.16 3.68
C GLY A 104 -14.82 -2.21 4.58
N ILE A 105 -13.56 -2.00 4.25
CA ILE A 105 -12.69 -1.05 4.91
C ILE A 105 -11.85 -0.29 3.87
N GLU A 106 -11.72 1.01 4.09
CA GLU A 106 -10.83 1.86 3.31
C GLU A 106 -9.79 2.49 4.22
N PHE A 107 -8.52 2.38 3.81
CA PHE A 107 -7.42 3.09 4.44
C PHE A 107 -6.92 4.18 3.50
N ARG A 108 -6.94 5.43 3.95
CA ARG A 108 -6.37 6.58 3.26
C ARG A 108 -5.02 6.92 3.84
N CYS A 109 -4.00 6.90 3.00
CA CYS A 109 -2.64 7.17 3.41
C CYS A 109 -2.20 8.54 2.90
N THR A 110 -1.69 9.38 3.81
CA THR A 110 -1.13 10.69 3.50
C THR A 110 0.33 10.72 3.94
N PRO A 111 1.29 11.02 3.06
CA PRO A 111 2.70 11.04 3.41
C PRO A 111 3.01 12.11 4.44
N ILE A 112 3.96 11.81 5.32
CA ILE A 112 4.53 12.73 6.30
C ILE A 112 5.92 13.10 5.81
N ASP A 113 6.12 14.37 5.46
CA ASP A 113 7.40 14.90 5.00
C ASP A 113 7.96 15.88 6.06
N ASP A 114 8.34 15.33 7.21
CA ASP A 114 8.94 16.08 8.32
C ASP A 114 10.48 15.99 8.35
N GLY A 115 11.07 15.29 7.39
CA GLY A 115 12.50 15.06 7.29
C GLY A 115 13.11 14.16 8.38
N LYS A 116 12.31 13.67 9.34
CA LYS A 116 12.75 12.93 10.53
C LYS A 116 13.65 11.72 10.22
N TYR A 117 13.37 11.03 9.11
CA TYR A 117 14.11 9.83 8.70
C TYR A 117 15.05 10.08 7.52
N SER A 118 15.13 11.31 7.02
CA SER A 118 16.01 11.67 5.91
C SER A 118 17.47 11.70 6.34
N THR A 119 18.34 11.11 5.54
CA THR A 119 19.79 11.15 5.70
C THR A 119 20.47 11.39 4.35
N LYS A 120 21.80 11.56 4.34
CA LYS A 120 22.56 11.65 3.07
C LYS A 120 22.41 10.41 2.18
N THR A 121 22.07 9.26 2.76
CA THR A 121 21.99 7.95 2.04
C THR A 121 20.59 7.39 1.99
N CYS A 122 19.61 7.99 2.68
CA CYS A 122 18.22 7.55 2.72
C CYS A 122 17.29 8.74 2.57
N GLN A 123 16.35 8.66 1.63
CA GLN A 123 15.44 9.74 1.27
C GLN A 123 14.01 9.22 1.17
N PRO A 124 12.98 10.07 1.37
CA PRO A 124 11.60 9.64 1.22
C PRO A 124 11.30 9.23 -0.21
N LEU A 125 10.47 8.22 -0.37
CA LEU A 125 9.82 7.93 -1.63
C LEU A 125 8.71 8.97 -1.82
N LYS A 126 8.83 9.80 -2.86
CA LYS A 126 7.85 10.86 -3.11
C LYS A 126 6.51 10.26 -3.51
N SER A 127 5.52 10.49 -2.69
CA SER A 127 4.14 10.08 -2.88
C SER A 127 3.24 11.23 -2.43
N ASN A 128 2.05 11.36 -3.00
CA ASN A 128 1.08 12.34 -2.53
C ASN A 128 -0.03 11.67 -1.73
N PHE A 129 -0.38 10.45 -2.08
CA PHE A 129 -1.43 9.68 -1.41
C PHE A 129 -1.36 8.20 -1.79
N SER A 130 -1.99 7.37 -0.99
CA SER A 130 -2.50 6.06 -1.44
C SER A 130 -3.82 5.73 -0.75
N ILE A 131 -4.63 4.93 -1.44
CA ILE A 131 -5.93 4.45 -0.96
C ILE A 131 -5.92 2.94 -1.07
N PHE A 132 -6.16 2.27 0.04
CA PHE A 132 -6.22 0.83 0.11
C PHE A 132 -7.63 0.41 0.51
N ASN A 133 -8.39 -0.09 -0.46
CA ASN A 133 -9.77 -0.50 -0.28
C ASN A 133 -9.85 -2.03 -0.28
N MET A 134 -10.55 -2.59 0.69
CA MET A 134 -10.78 -4.02 0.84
C MET A 134 -12.27 -4.26 1.09
N LYS A 135 -12.85 -5.22 0.36
CA LYS A 135 -14.25 -5.64 0.55
C LYS A 135 -14.32 -7.16 0.59
N LEU A 136 -15.05 -7.69 1.55
CA LEU A 136 -15.32 -9.12 1.66
C LEU A 136 -16.72 -9.41 1.11
N ILE A 137 -16.79 -10.16 0.03
CA ILE A 137 -18.03 -10.57 -0.63
C ILE A 137 -17.95 -12.09 -0.87
N ASP A 138 -18.91 -12.85 -0.41
CA ASP A 138 -19.00 -14.30 -0.65
C ASP A 138 -17.68 -15.08 -0.43
N LYS A 139 -17.00 -14.85 0.69
CA LYS A 139 -15.70 -15.45 1.03
C LYS A 139 -14.56 -15.06 0.08
N THR A 140 -14.75 -14.02 -0.72
CA THR A 140 -13.72 -13.44 -1.58
C THR A 140 -13.36 -12.06 -1.07
N LEU A 141 -12.10 -11.84 -0.75
CA LEU A 141 -11.59 -10.53 -0.39
C LEU A 141 -11.12 -9.82 -1.66
N HIS A 142 -11.88 -8.80 -2.07
CA HIS A 142 -11.56 -7.92 -3.18
C HIS A 142 -10.65 -6.80 -2.69
N ILE A 143 -9.50 -6.64 -3.33
CA ILE A 143 -8.51 -5.63 -2.96
C ILE A 143 -8.29 -4.68 -4.13
N LYS A 144 -8.40 -3.39 -3.83
CA LYS A 144 -8.04 -2.30 -4.74
C LYS A 144 -7.09 -1.34 -4.03
N TYR A 145 -5.91 -1.16 -4.62
CA TYR A 145 -4.89 -0.24 -4.12
C TYR A 145 -4.58 0.81 -5.18
N VAL A 146 -4.92 2.06 -4.90
CA VAL A 146 -4.61 3.21 -5.74
C VAL A 146 -3.51 4.01 -5.06
N TYR A 147 -2.46 4.36 -5.79
CA TYR A 147 -1.33 5.06 -5.22
C TYR A 147 -0.67 6.01 -6.21
N HIS A 148 -0.17 7.12 -5.69
CA HIS A 148 0.68 8.04 -6.40
C HIS A 148 2.14 7.77 -6.07
N ILE A 149 3.00 7.65 -7.09
CA ILE A 149 4.46 7.60 -6.92
C ILE A 149 5.12 8.53 -7.92
N ASP A 150 5.88 9.50 -7.41
CA ASP A 150 6.78 10.30 -8.20
C ASP A 150 8.18 9.67 -8.19
N LEU A 151 8.50 9.00 -9.29
CA LEU A 151 9.79 8.33 -9.48
C LEU A 151 10.88 9.28 -9.98
N GLN A 152 10.67 10.60 -9.87
CA GLN A 152 11.55 11.66 -10.42
C GLN A 152 11.76 11.54 -11.93
N GLU A 153 11.66 12.64 -12.64
CA GLU A 153 11.68 12.66 -14.13
C GLU A 153 12.98 12.13 -14.75
N ASN A 154 14.06 12.12 -13.98
CA ASN A 154 15.40 11.75 -14.45
C ASN A 154 15.73 10.25 -14.35
N LEU A 155 14.78 9.41 -13.90
CA LEU A 155 15.01 7.97 -13.88
C LEU A 155 14.83 7.37 -15.29
N PRO A 156 15.77 6.53 -15.74
CA PRO A 156 15.59 5.76 -16.97
C PRO A 156 14.25 4.99 -16.96
N SER A 157 13.64 4.82 -18.12
CA SER A 157 12.32 4.16 -18.25
C SER A 157 12.28 2.75 -17.65
N TYR A 158 13.38 2.01 -17.74
CA TYR A 158 13.48 0.67 -17.14
C TYR A 158 13.36 0.70 -15.60
N MET A 159 13.84 1.76 -14.94
CA MET A 159 13.71 1.90 -13.48
C MET A 159 12.28 2.22 -13.04
N LYS A 160 11.53 2.96 -13.87
CA LYS A 160 10.10 3.18 -13.65
C LYS A 160 9.31 1.86 -13.70
N ASN A 161 9.69 0.98 -14.63
CA ASN A 161 9.11 -0.36 -14.72
C ASN A 161 9.46 -1.24 -13.50
N ILE A 162 10.70 -1.14 -12.99
CA ILE A 162 11.12 -1.88 -11.79
C ILE A 162 10.28 -1.49 -10.58
N ALA A 163 9.97 -0.21 -10.38
CA ALA A 163 9.12 0.23 -9.28
C ALA A 163 7.71 -0.37 -9.36
N GLY A 164 7.10 -0.40 -10.54
CA GLY A 164 5.81 -1.09 -10.74
C GLY A 164 5.88 -2.59 -10.45
N ILE A 165 6.95 -3.25 -10.86
CA ILE A 165 7.18 -4.67 -10.57
C ILE A 165 7.35 -4.91 -9.07
N LEU A 166 8.09 -4.06 -8.36
CA LEU A 166 8.28 -4.18 -6.90
C LEU A 166 6.95 -4.04 -6.16
N ILE A 167 6.13 -3.07 -6.53
CA ILE A 167 4.80 -2.90 -5.92
C ILE A 167 3.92 -4.12 -6.20
N LYS A 168 3.87 -4.58 -7.44
CA LYS A 168 3.15 -5.80 -7.79
C LYS A 168 3.66 -7.01 -6.97
N LYS A 169 4.97 -7.10 -6.74
CA LYS A 169 5.59 -8.18 -5.95
C LYS A 169 5.20 -8.11 -4.47
N LEU A 170 5.08 -6.91 -3.88
CA LEU A 170 4.62 -6.72 -2.50
C LEU A 170 3.26 -7.39 -2.27
N PHE A 171 2.33 -7.24 -3.21
CA PHE A 171 0.99 -7.80 -3.10
C PHE A 171 0.87 -9.25 -3.59
N TRP A 172 1.80 -9.71 -4.43
CA TRP A 172 1.79 -11.09 -4.93
C TRP A 172 1.88 -12.13 -3.83
N ARG A 173 2.54 -11.82 -2.73
CA ARG A 173 2.74 -12.72 -1.61
C ARG A 173 1.59 -12.74 -0.61
N VAL A 174 0.73 -11.74 -0.66
CA VAL A 174 -0.50 -11.70 0.15
C VAL A 174 -1.57 -12.57 -0.49
N LYS A 175 -1.54 -12.71 -1.80
CA LYS A 175 -2.44 -13.54 -2.58
C LYS A 175 -2.07 -15.03 -2.44
#